data_76b3e10b7d5a4e33ca3c35959d9405f1
#
_entry.id   76b3e10b7d5a4e33ca3c35959d9405f1
#
_cell.length_a   1.000
_cell.length_b   1.000
_cell.length_c   1.000
_cell.angle_alpha   90.00
_cell.angle_beta   90.00
_cell.angle_gamma   90.00
#
_symmetry.space_group_name_H-M   'P 1'
#
loop_
_entity.id
_entity.type
_entity.pdbx_description
1 polymer ?
#
loop_
_entity_poly.entity_id
_entity_poly.type
_entity_poly.pdbx_seq_one_letter_code
_entity_poly.pdbx_strand_id
1 'polypeptide(L)'
;LYETFDDNHYSHASPFARIMENNLATSLTQFGIRTMNDHQREQATRFNVNVVPINQPSVDIELKFSEPVYISIDLDGLDPAYAPGVSHPEPGGLSTREIINFISNIKGDIIGADIVEYNPYRDINEITAITAAKLLKEIMGKVIE
;
A
#
# COMPACT_ATOMS: atom_id res chain seq x y z
N LEU A 1 5.48 8.46 2.65
CA LEU A 1 6.46 8.28 3.72
C LEU A 1 6.87 9.64 4.27
N TYR A 2 6.33 10.03 5.43
CA TYR A 2 6.68 11.26 6.13
C TYR A 2 7.46 10.93 7.40
N GLU A 3 8.52 11.70 7.70
CA GLU A 3 9.23 11.62 8.98
C GLU A 3 8.32 12.13 10.12
N THR A 4 7.71 13.29 9.90
CA THR A 4 6.65 13.86 10.74
C THR A 4 5.56 14.43 9.84
N PHE A 5 4.35 14.49 10.33
CA PHE A 5 3.25 15.19 9.68
C PHE A 5 2.53 16.03 10.73
N ASP A 6 2.38 17.33 10.48
CA ASP A 6 1.87 18.32 11.45
C ASP A 6 2.59 18.23 12.80
N ASP A 7 3.94 18.18 12.78
CA ASP A 7 4.82 18.03 13.94
C ASP A 7 4.56 16.77 14.80
N ASN A 8 3.81 15.82 14.27
CA ASN A 8 3.51 14.56 14.92
C ASN A 8 4.30 13.40 14.32
N HIS A 9 5.23 12.84 15.09
CA HIS A 9 6.01 11.65 14.73
C HIS A 9 5.16 10.38 14.59
N TYR A 10 4.03 10.32 15.25
CA TYR A 10 3.11 9.18 15.28
C TYR A 10 1.82 9.46 14.49
N SER A 11 1.90 10.35 13.50
CA SER A 11 0.84 10.57 12.54
C SER A 11 0.58 9.30 11.70
N HIS A 12 -0.66 9.12 11.21
CA HIS A 12 -1.00 8.06 10.24
C HIS A 12 -0.15 8.13 8.96
N ALA A 13 0.41 9.30 8.61
CA ALA A 13 1.30 9.47 7.47
C ALA A 13 2.76 9.00 7.72
N SER A 14 3.10 8.60 8.96
CA SER A 14 4.48 8.35 9.38
C SER A 14 4.81 6.91 9.82
N PRO A 15 3.91 5.89 9.75
CA PRO A 15 4.20 4.56 10.29
C PRO A 15 5.39 3.90 9.60
N PHE A 16 5.51 4.01 8.27
CA PHE A 16 6.62 3.42 7.53
C PHE A 16 7.97 4.12 7.78
N ALA A 17 7.96 5.42 8.13
CA ALA A 17 9.17 6.07 8.61
C ALA A 17 9.62 5.45 9.94
N ARG A 18 8.70 5.21 10.86
CA ARG A 18 9.02 4.53 12.15
C ARG A 18 9.53 3.12 11.96
N ILE A 19 8.93 2.35 11.04
CA ILE A 19 9.37 1.00 10.70
C ILE A 19 10.83 1.01 10.22
N MET A 20 11.16 1.90 9.27
CA MET A 20 12.50 1.97 8.70
C MET A 20 13.54 2.53 9.68
N GLU A 21 13.20 3.57 10.45
CA GLU A 21 14.10 4.15 11.46
C GLU A 21 14.47 3.18 12.58
N ASN A 22 13.53 2.33 12.98
CA ASN A 22 13.74 1.35 14.03
C ASN A 22 14.24 0.00 13.48
N ASN A 23 14.55 -0.10 12.19
CA ASN A 23 15.03 -1.32 11.54
C ASN A 23 14.09 -2.53 11.75
N LEU A 24 12.77 -2.28 11.76
CA LEU A 24 11.75 -3.33 11.90
C LEU A 24 11.51 -4.07 10.58
N ALA A 25 11.95 -3.50 9.46
CA ALA A 25 12.00 -4.14 8.16
C ALA A 25 13.35 -3.88 7.50
N THR A 26 13.83 -4.84 6.72
CA THR A 26 15.11 -4.75 5.99
C THR A 26 14.97 -3.98 4.68
N SER A 27 13.77 -3.95 4.12
CA SER A 27 13.46 -3.23 2.88
C SER A 27 11.99 -2.79 2.86
N LEU A 28 11.72 -1.76 2.06
CA LEU A 28 10.38 -1.25 1.81
C LEU A 28 10.19 -1.08 0.31
N THR A 29 9.10 -1.63 -0.22
CA THR A 29 8.67 -1.41 -1.60
C THR A 29 7.29 -0.75 -1.58
N GLN A 30 7.14 0.34 -2.31
CA GLN A 30 5.87 1.07 -2.46
C GLN A 30 5.38 0.98 -3.90
N PHE A 31 4.14 0.52 -4.09
CA PHE A 31 3.50 0.39 -5.40
C PHE A 31 2.38 1.41 -5.60
N GLY A 32 2.16 1.79 -6.87
CA GLY A 32 1.02 2.62 -7.23
C GLY A 32 1.18 4.08 -6.81
N ILE A 33 2.42 4.55 -6.65
CA ILE A 33 2.68 5.92 -6.24
C ILE A 33 2.38 6.86 -7.40
N ARG A 34 1.38 7.74 -7.21
CA ARG A 34 0.95 8.74 -8.19
C ARG A 34 1.81 9.99 -8.15
N THR A 35 2.04 10.50 -6.95
CA THR A 35 2.79 11.74 -6.73
C THR A 35 3.70 11.61 -5.51
N MET A 36 4.77 12.37 -5.51
CA MET A 36 5.67 12.53 -4.36
C MET A 36 6.12 13.99 -4.29
N ASN A 37 6.07 14.59 -3.12
CA ASN A 37 6.74 15.86 -2.86
C ASN A 37 8.24 15.66 -2.58
N ASP A 38 8.99 16.74 -2.45
CA ASP A 38 10.44 16.67 -2.26
C ASP A 38 10.81 15.96 -0.96
N HIS A 39 10.09 16.25 0.13
CA HIS A 39 10.31 15.56 1.43
C HIS A 39 10.11 14.04 1.30
N GLN A 40 9.06 13.58 0.60
CA GLN A 40 8.82 12.15 0.38
C GLN A 40 9.93 11.51 -0.46
N ARG A 41 10.49 12.23 -1.46
CA ARG A 41 11.63 11.77 -2.27
C ARG A 41 12.89 11.64 -1.42
N GLU A 42 13.15 12.62 -0.56
CA GLU A 42 14.27 12.59 0.39
C GLU A 42 14.17 11.39 1.34
N GLN A 43 12.99 11.16 1.91
CA GLN A 43 12.76 10.00 2.78
C GLN A 43 12.91 8.66 2.03
N ALA A 44 12.39 8.57 0.80
CA ALA A 44 12.57 7.39 -0.03
C ALA A 44 14.05 7.12 -0.32
N THR A 45 14.81 8.16 -0.59
CA THR A 45 16.27 8.05 -0.79
C THR A 45 16.98 7.66 0.50
N ARG A 46 16.65 8.30 1.63
CA ARG A 46 17.24 8.02 2.96
C ARG A 46 17.14 6.55 3.35
N PHE A 47 15.98 5.94 3.09
CA PHE A 47 15.70 4.56 3.46
C PHE A 47 15.86 3.55 2.32
N ASN A 48 16.37 3.98 1.17
CA ASN A 48 16.51 3.16 -0.02
C ASN A 48 15.21 2.42 -0.39
N VAL A 49 14.09 3.16 -0.36
CA VAL A 49 12.77 2.62 -0.68
C VAL A 49 12.67 2.33 -2.17
N ASN A 50 12.23 1.13 -2.52
CA ASN A 50 11.92 0.79 -3.89
C ASN A 50 10.53 1.37 -4.25
N VAL A 51 10.52 2.48 -4.98
CA VAL A 51 9.27 3.16 -5.38
C VAL A 51 8.90 2.74 -6.79
N VAL A 52 7.75 2.10 -6.94
CA VAL A 52 7.18 1.70 -8.23
C VAL A 52 6.02 2.64 -8.55
N PRO A 53 6.22 3.59 -9.48
CA PRO A 53 5.18 4.54 -9.84
C PRO A 53 4.04 3.88 -10.60
N ILE A 54 2.84 4.49 -10.54
CA ILE A 54 1.62 3.92 -11.10
C ILE A 54 1.64 3.73 -12.63
N ASN A 55 2.42 4.55 -13.32
CA ASN A 55 2.58 4.46 -14.79
C ASN A 55 3.53 3.33 -15.24
N GLN A 56 4.14 2.61 -14.30
CA GLN A 56 4.91 1.42 -14.62
C GLN A 56 3.96 0.24 -14.77
N PRO A 57 4.01 -0.52 -15.88
CA PRO A 57 3.13 -1.67 -16.07
C PRO A 57 3.28 -2.69 -14.93
N SER A 58 2.17 -2.94 -14.24
CA SER A 58 2.14 -3.84 -13.08
C SER A 58 2.10 -5.32 -13.45
N VAL A 59 1.81 -5.63 -14.72
CA VAL A 59 1.44 -6.98 -15.18
C VAL A 59 2.63 -7.94 -15.20
N ASP A 60 3.87 -7.43 -15.24
CA ASP A 60 5.09 -8.24 -15.39
C ASP A 60 6.03 -8.16 -14.18
N ILE A 61 5.60 -7.56 -13.06
CA ILE A 61 6.46 -7.46 -11.88
C ILE A 61 6.34 -8.73 -11.06
N GLU A 62 7.32 -9.63 -11.21
CA GLU A 62 7.46 -10.75 -10.30
C GLU A 62 8.09 -10.25 -9.00
N LEU A 63 7.31 -10.32 -7.91
CA LEU A 63 7.71 -9.89 -6.57
C LEU A 63 8.30 -11.08 -5.83
N LYS A 64 9.62 -11.28 -5.99
CA LYS A 64 10.36 -12.32 -5.27
C LYS A 64 11.04 -11.74 -4.04
N PHE A 65 10.70 -12.29 -2.90
CA PHE A 65 11.30 -11.95 -1.63
C PHE A 65 11.96 -13.20 -1.01
N SER A 66 13.19 -13.05 -0.56
CA SER A 66 13.90 -14.09 0.22
C SER A 66 13.59 -14.00 1.72
N GLU A 67 13.14 -12.85 2.16
CA GLU A 67 12.78 -12.55 3.54
C GLU A 67 11.25 -12.61 3.72
N PRO A 68 10.76 -12.81 4.96
CA PRO A 68 9.34 -12.74 5.25
C PRO A 68 8.71 -11.41 4.82
N VAL A 69 7.50 -11.47 4.28
CA VAL A 69 6.80 -10.32 3.70
C VAL A 69 5.63 -9.90 4.58
N TYR A 70 5.54 -8.62 4.90
CA TYR A 70 4.34 -7.99 5.43
C TYR A 70 3.69 -7.14 4.33
N ILE A 71 2.38 -7.31 4.12
CA ILE A 71 1.63 -6.59 3.09
C ILE A 71 0.78 -5.50 3.78
N SER A 72 0.95 -4.25 3.36
CA SER A 72 0.04 -3.17 3.77
C SER A 72 -0.67 -2.63 2.53
N ILE A 73 -2.00 -2.67 2.53
CA ILE A 73 -2.82 -2.12 1.45
C ILE A 73 -3.48 -0.86 1.93
N ASP A 74 -3.04 0.25 1.37
CA ASP A 74 -3.67 1.56 1.53
C ASP A 74 -4.77 1.72 0.49
N LEU A 75 -6.02 1.85 0.94
CA LEU A 75 -7.17 1.99 0.05
C LEU A 75 -7.17 3.32 -0.73
N ASP A 76 -6.43 4.34 -0.26
CA ASP A 76 -6.20 5.57 -1.02
C ASP A 76 -5.40 5.30 -2.31
N GLY A 77 -4.67 4.19 -2.39
CA GLY A 77 -3.95 3.74 -3.58
C GLY A 77 -4.85 3.33 -4.74
N LEU A 78 -6.12 2.96 -4.47
CA LEU A 78 -7.09 2.62 -5.52
C LEU A 78 -7.65 3.89 -6.16
N ASP A 79 -8.11 3.73 -7.40
CA ASP A 79 -8.92 4.75 -8.05
C ASP A 79 -10.27 4.89 -7.32
N PRO A 80 -10.80 6.12 -7.12
CA PRO A 80 -12.11 6.34 -6.50
C PRO A 80 -13.28 5.63 -7.18
N ALA A 81 -13.12 5.19 -8.43
CA ALA A 81 -14.11 4.34 -9.10
C ALA A 81 -14.24 2.95 -8.46
N TYR A 82 -13.22 2.49 -7.73
CA TYR A 82 -13.17 1.18 -7.05
C TYR A 82 -13.23 1.30 -5.53
N ALA A 83 -12.74 2.41 -4.97
CA ALA A 83 -12.71 2.65 -3.54
C ALA A 83 -13.03 4.13 -3.22
N PRO A 84 -14.31 4.55 -3.30
CA PRO A 84 -14.71 5.92 -2.99
C PRO A 84 -14.65 6.25 -1.48
N GLY A 85 -14.71 5.23 -0.62
CA GLY A 85 -14.77 5.37 0.84
C GLY A 85 -13.40 5.54 1.49
N VAL A 86 -12.67 6.58 1.08
CA VAL A 86 -11.36 6.95 1.60
C VAL A 86 -11.33 8.44 1.94
N SER A 87 -10.34 8.86 2.75
CA SER A 87 -10.24 10.26 3.16
C SER A 87 -9.60 11.16 2.09
N HIS A 88 -8.72 10.60 1.26
CA HIS A 88 -7.97 11.33 0.24
C HIS A 88 -8.15 10.71 -1.16
N PRO A 89 -9.38 10.73 -1.73
CA PRO A 89 -9.63 10.14 -3.03
C PRO A 89 -8.90 10.93 -4.12
N GLU A 90 -8.07 10.24 -4.90
CA GLU A 90 -7.35 10.83 -6.04
C GLU A 90 -7.52 9.95 -7.28
N PRO A 91 -8.09 10.47 -8.38
CA PRO A 91 -8.26 9.73 -9.63
C PRO A 91 -6.92 9.31 -10.25
N GLY A 92 -6.97 8.26 -11.08
CA GLY A 92 -5.77 7.69 -11.69
C GLY A 92 -5.08 6.68 -10.78
N GLY A 93 -5.79 6.11 -9.80
CA GLY A 93 -5.31 5.06 -8.92
C GLY A 93 -5.36 3.66 -9.55
N LEU A 94 -4.99 2.65 -8.77
CA LEU A 94 -5.04 1.24 -9.16
C LEU A 94 -6.47 0.72 -9.19
N SER A 95 -6.75 -0.19 -10.09
CA SER A 95 -7.97 -0.98 -10.06
C SER A 95 -7.85 -2.09 -9.00
N THR A 96 -9.01 -2.57 -8.52
CA THR A 96 -9.06 -3.77 -7.67
C THR A 96 -8.39 -4.97 -8.33
N ARG A 97 -8.50 -5.11 -9.66
CA ARG A 97 -7.88 -6.20 -10.43
C ARG A 97 -6.36 -6.14 -10.39
N GLU A 98 -5.77 -4.96 -10.53
CA GLU A 98 -4.32 -4.78 -10.45
C GLU A 98 -3.79 -5.15 -9.07
N ILE A 99 -4.45 -4.74 -7.98
CA ILE A 99 -4.04 -5.12 -6.62
C ILE A 99 -4.15 -6.64 -6.42
N ILE A 100 -5.21 -7.29 -6.88
CA ILE A 100 -5.32 -8.76 -6.82
C ILE A 100 -4.17 -9.42 -7.59
N ASN A 101 -3.81 -8.91 -8.75
CA ASN A 101 -2.68 -9.42 -9.51
C ASN A 101 -1.35 -9.25 -8.76
N PHE A 102 -1.14 -8.10 -8.09
CA PHE A 102 0.03 -7.92 -7.23
C PHE A 102 0.09 -8.95 -6.11
N ILE A 103 -1.01 -9.13 -5.37
CA ILE A 103 -1.08 -10.14 -4.29
C ILE A 103 -0.73 -11.54 -4.83
N SER A 104 -1.30 -11.91 -5.97
CA SER A 104 -1.08 -13.23 -6.60
C SER A 104 0.37 -13.43 -7.04
N ASN A 105 1.06 -12.36 -7.45
CA ASN A 105 2.42 -12.41 -7.96
C ASN A 105 3.49 -12.36 -6.86
N ILE A 106 3.12 -12.13 -5.60
CA ILE A 106 4.07 -12.19 -4.48
C ILE A 106 4.58 -13.61 -4.33
N LYS A 107 5.90 -13.77 -4.37
CA LYS A 107 6.62 -15.01 -4.08
C LYS A 107 7.47 -14.78 -2.84
N GLY A 108 7.09 -15.40 -1.74
CA GLY A 108 7.72 -15.25 -0.43
C GLY A 108 6.77 -15.69 0.68
N ASP A 109 7.29 -15.78 1.88
CA ASP A 109 6.51 -16.14 3.08
C ASP A 109 5.77 -14.91 3.61
N ILE A 110 4.46 -14.88 3.49
CA ILE A 110 3.62 -13.78 3.97
C ILE A 110 3.31 -14.00 5.45
N ILE A 111 3.88 -13.17 6.32
CA ILE A 111 3.77 -13.28 7.78
C ILE A 111 2.68 -12.40 8.39
N GLY A 112 2.12 -11.48 7.61
CA GLY A 112 1.05 -10.61 8.08
C GLY A 112 0.61 -9.62 7.01
N ALA A 113 -0.53 -9.00 7.26
CA ALA A 113 -1.05 -7.95 6.38
C ALA A 113 -2.01 -7.02 7.14
N ASP A 114 -2.17 -5.81 6.60
CA ASP A 114 -3.25 -4.90 6.97
C ASP A 114 -3.89 -4.26 5.74
N ILE A 115 -5.08 -3.69 5.94
CA ILE A 115 -5.79 -2.84 4.99
C ILE A 115 -6.17 -1.58 5.74
N VAL A 116 -5.71 -0.43 5.26
CA VAL A 116 -5.83 0.86 5.94
C VAL A 116 -6.57 1.90 5.12
N GLU A 117 -6.85 3.05 5.72
CA GLU A 117 -7.47 4.24 5.13
C GLU A 117 -8.95 4.06 4.72
N TYR A 118 -9.62 3.02 5.21
CA TYR A 118 -11.07 2.92 5.01
C TYR A 118 -11.83 3.99 5.80
N ASN A 119 -12.61 4.81 5.11
CA ASN A 119 -13.51 5.80 5.68
C ASN A 119 -14.98 5.46 5.41
N PRO A 120 -15.69 4.83 6.36
CA PRO A 120 -17.08 4.40 6.16
C PRO A 120 -18.05 5.56 5.92
N TYR A 121 -17.74 6.77 6.41
CA TYR A 121 -18.61 7.94 6.23
C TYR A 121 -18.57 8.50 4.79
N ARG A 122 -17.57 8.12 4.00
CA ARG A 122 -17.42 8.51 2.60
C ARG A 122 -17.76 7.40 1.63
N ASP A 123 -18.00 6.19 2.13
CA ASP A 123 -18.30 5.05 1.27
C ASP A 123 -19.68 5.16 0.61
N ILE A 124 -19.78 4.70 -0.61
CA ILE A 124 -20.99 4.74 -1.42
C ILE A 124 -21.47 3.29 -1.59
N ASN A 125 -22.65 2.98 -1.04
CA ASN A 125 -23.24 1.64 -1.13
C ASN A 125 -22.25 0.51 -0.73
N GLU A 126 -21.41 0.76 0.24
CA GLU A 126 -20.42 -0.20 0.76
C GLU A 126 -19.41 -0.74 -0.28
N ILE A 127 -19.23 -0.03 -1.40
CA ILE A 127 -18.32 -0.46 -2.48
C ILE A 127 -16.92 -0.65 -1.97
N THR A 128 -16.42 0.30 -1.16
CA THR A 128 -15.06 0.24 -0.60
C THR A 128 -14.94 -0.86 0.43
N ALA A 129 -15.93 -1.04 1.30
CA ALA A 129 -15.97 -2.15 2.26
C ALA A 129 -15.93 -3.51 1.57
N ILE A 130 -16.72 -3.69 0.50
CA ILE A 130 -16.74 -4.93 -0.31
C ILE A 130 -15.38 -5.13 -1.00
N THR A 131 -14.78 -4.08 -1.54
CA THR A 131 -13.45 -4.12 -2.15
C THR A 131 -12.39 -4.53 -1.12
N ALA A 132 -12.37 -3.90 0.06
CA ALA A 132 -11.46 -4.25 1.15
C ALA A 132 -11.62 -5.70 1.60
N ALA A 133 -12.85 -6.17 1.78
CA ALA A 133 -13.15 -7.55 2.12
C ALA A 133 -12.67 -8.54 1.05
N LYS A 134 -12.79 -8.17 -0.24
CA LYS A 134 -12.27 -8.98 -1.35
C LYS A 134 -10.75 -9.06 -1.32
N LEU A 135 -10.06 -7.95 -1.12
CA LEU A 135 -8.59 -7.91 -1.02
C LEU A 135 -8.09 -8.72 0.18
N LEU A 136 -8.75 -8.59 1.34
CA LEU A 136 -8.44 -9.40 2.51
C LEU A 136 -8.56 -10.90 2.22
N LYS A 137 -9.63 -11.31 1.53
CA LYS A 137 -9.84 -12.71 1.12
C LYS A 137 -8.71 -13.21 0.20
N GLU A 138 -8.24 -12.39 -0.75
CA GLU A 138 -7.13 -12.75 -1.63
C GLU A 138 -5.82 -12.92 -0.84
N ILE A 139 -5.54 -12.02 0.11
CA ILE A 139 -4.36 -12.17 0.99
C ILE A 139 -4.46 -13.46 1.81
N MET A 140 -5.63 -13.71 2.44
CA MET A 140 -5.83 -14.94 3.22
C MET A 140 -5.64 -16.19 2.37
N GLY A 141 -6.16 -16.21 1.14
CA GLY A 141 -5.93 -17.29 0.18
C GLY A 141 -4.44 -17.49 -0.08
N LYS A 142 -3.71 -16.40 -0.28
CA LYS A 142 -2.27 -16.43 -0.57
C LYS A 142 -1.41 -16.92 0.60
N VAL A 143 -1.80 -16.63 1.84
CA VAL A 143 -1.09 -17.09 3.06
C VAL A 143 -1.20 -18.61 3.28
N ILE A 144 -2.27 -19.23 2.80
CA ILE A 144 -2.53 -20.68 3.01
C ILE A 144 -2.10 -21.57 1.83
N GLU A 145 -1.62 -20.97 0.72
CA GLU A 145 -1.01 -21.70 -0.41
C GLU A 145 0.40 -22.24 -0.04
#